data_7d816f059371d0115c4b1372e662681b
#
_entry.id   7d816f059371d0115c4b1372e662681b
#
_cell.length_a   1.000
_cell.length_b   1.000
_cell.length_c   1.000
_cell.angle_alpha   90.00
_cell.angle_beta   90.00
_cell.angle_gamma   90.00
#
_symmetry.space_group_name_H-M   'P 1'
#
loop_
_entity.id
_entity.type
_entity.pdbx_description
1 polymer ?
#
loop_
_entity_poly.entity_id
_entity_poly.type
_entity_poly.pdbx_seq_one_letter_code
_entity_poly.pdbx_strand_id
1 'polypeptide(L)'
;MNHEYKNQDCLVYLKTLEDNSVDLIYCDILFGTGRKFSDYQDLKPIKSDVEEHYIPRLKEMFRILKDTGTIYLQMDTKINHWIRCIMDDIFGYDNMRNEIIWFYNTAPRKKLDFGKRHDIIYRYSKTDNYKFNPVREPYSLSAPRGYEKEKYYHPEGKVIGDVWQMNILGQNDKKE
;
A
#
# COMPACT_ATOMS: atom_id res chain seq x y z
N MET A 1 -12.70 21.68 0.27
CA MET A 1 -11.37 21.05 0.48
C MET A 1 -10.40 21.73 -0.47
N ASN A 2 -9.23 22.13 0.02
CA ASN A 2 -8.19 22.66 -0.85
C ASN A 2 -7.37 21.47 -1.37
N HIS A 3 -7.24 21.37 -2.70
CA HIS A 3 -6.37 20.40 -3.35
C HIS A 3 -5.12 21.11 -3.84
N GLU A 4 -3.97 20.52 -3.57
CA GLU A 4 -2.69 21.02 -4.05
C GLU A 4 -1.99 19.91 -4.86
N TYR A 5 -1.48 20.27 -6.03
CA TYR A 5 -0.68 19.40 -6.87
C TYR A 5 0.74 19.95 -7.01
N LYS A 6 1.76 19.12 -6.76
CA LYS A 6 3.17 19.52 -6.90
C LYS A 6 3.93 18.52 -7.75
N ASN A 7 4.65 19.00 -8.73
CA ASN A 7 5.57 18.22 -9.55
C ASN A 7 7.01 18.47 -9.11
N GLN A 8 7.47 17.70 -8.11
CA GLN A 8 8.85 17.77 -7.57
C GLN A 8 9.24 16.48 -6.88
N ASP A 9 10.53 16.31 -6.56
CA ASP A 9 10.99 15.19 -5.72
C ASP A 9 10.26 15.22 -4.37
N CYS A 10 9.67 14.07 -4.01
CA CYS A 10 8.86 13.97 -2.80
C CYS A 10 9.70 14.22 -1.52
N LEU A 11 10.98 13.85 -1.48
CA LEU A 11 11.84 14.09 -0.31
C LEU A 11 12.02 15.58 -0.04
N VAL A 12 12.14 16.40 -1.10
CA VAL A 12 12.23 17.85 -0.98
C VAL A 12 10.93 18.41 -0.42
N TYR A 13 9.79 17.94 -0.92
CA TYR A 13 8.48 18.40 -0.44
C TYR A 13 8.20 17.95 1.00
N LEU A 14 8.44 16.68 1.33
CA LEU A 14 8.19 16.14 2.68
C LEU A 14 8.92 16.97 3.76
N LYS A 15 10.14 17.44 3.49
CA LYS A 15 10.91 18.28 4.41
C LYS A 15 10.28 19.65 4.69
N THR A 16 9.35 20.11 3.85
CA THR A 16 8.64 21.39 4.06
C THR A 16 7.40 21.25 4.93
N LEU A 17 6.94 20.02 5.17
CA LEU A 17 5.75 19.74 5.96
C LEU A 17 6.09 19.67 7.46
N GLU A 18 5.14 20.11 8.27
CA GLU A 18 5.25 20.07 9.73
C GLU A 18 5.17 18.64 10.27
N ASP A 19 5.80 18.39 11.41
CA ASP A 19 5.70 17.13 12.13
C ASP A 19 4.24 16.86 12.52
N ASN A 20 3.82 15.59 12.49
CA ASN A 20 2.48 15.17 12.91
C ASN A 20 1.33 15.95 12.24
N SER A 21 1.49 16.31 10.96
CA SER A 21 0.51 17.12 10.22
C SER A 21 -0.39 16.31 9.27
N VAL A 22 0.02 15.10 8.87
CA VAL A 22 -0.64 14.29 7.84
C VAL A 22 -1.42 13.12 8.46
N ASP A 23 -2.68 12.97 8.09
CA ASP A 23 -3.54 11.88 8.60
C ASP A 23 -3.34 10.56 7.83
N LEU A 24 -3.10 10.64 6.53
CA LEU A 24 -2.98 9.48 5.65
C LEU A 24 -1.92 9.73 4.58
N ILE A 25 -1.06 8.73 4.38
CA ILE A 25 -0.13 8.67 3.26
C ILE A 25 -0.49 7.45 2.41
N TYR A 26 -0.68 7.66 1.11
CA TYR A 26 -0.67 6.59 0.11
C TYR A 26 0.44 6.87 -0.89
N CYS A 27 1.30 5.90 -1.12
CA CYS A 27 2.42 6.05 -2.02
C CYS A 27 2.56 4.81 -2.91
N ASP A 28 2.41 5.01 -4.21
CA ASP A 28 2.77 4.05 -5.25
C ASP A 28 4.22 4.29 -5.62
N ILE A 29 5.12 3.43 -5.10
CA ILE A 29 6.56 3.66 -5.18
C ILE A 29 7.16 3.10 -6.47
N LEU A 30 8.42 3.45 -6.76
CA LEU A 30 9.17 2.84 -7.86
C LEU A 30 9.29 1.32 -7.64
N PHE A 31 8.98 0.53 -8.67
CA PHE A 31 8.82 -0.92 -8.55
C PHE A 31 10.13 -1.72 -8.63
N GLY A 32 11.27 -1.04 -8.77
CA GLY A 32 12.55 -1.71 -8.86
C GLY A 32 12.72 -2.54 -10.13
N THR A 33 12.12 -2.11 -11.25
CA THR A 33 12.22 -2.83 -12.53
C THR A 33 13.54 -2.56 -13.24
N GLY A 34 14.24 -1.49 -12.88
CA GLY A 34 15.44 -1.01 -13.54
C GLY A 34 15.20 -0.44 -14.94
N ARG A 35 13.94 -0.24 -15.34
CA ARG A 35 13.58 0.24 -16.67
C ARG A 35 13.67 1.76 -16.76
N LYS A 36 14.04 2.25 -17.94
CA LYS A 36 13.95 3.66 -18.28
C LYS A 36 12.59 3.89 -18.96
N PHE A 37 11.81 4.80 -18.39
CA PHE A 37 10.58 5.32 -18.98
C PHE A 37 10.86 6.67 -19.63
N SER A 38 9.87 7.24 -20.35
CA SER A 38 10.03 8.55 -21.01
C SER A 38 10.43 9.64 -20.02
N ASP A 39 9.82 9.62 -18.82
CA ASP A 39 9.84 10.74 -17.88
C ASP A 39 10.67 10.44 -16.62
N TYR A 40 11.02 9.18 -16.37
CA TYR A 40 11.81 8.79 -15.21
C TYR A 40 12.59 7.49 -15.42
N GLN A 41 13.61 7.29 -14.57
CA GLN A 41 14.37 6.06 -14.45
C GLN A 41 13.90 5.31 -13.20
N ASP A 42 13.38 4.09 -13.37
CA ASP A 42 13.04 3.22 -12.26
C ASP A 42 14.31 2.68 -11.57
N LEU A 43 14.22 2.47 -10.26
CA LEU A 43 15.30 1.91 -9.46
C LEU A 43 15.70 0.52 -9.97
N LYS A 44 16.97 0.19 -9.85
CA LYS A 44 17.40 -1.20 -10.00
C LYS A 44 17.04 -1.98 -8.73
N PRO A 45 16.71 -3.28 -8.85
CA PRO A 45 16.44 -4.13 -7.69
C PRO A 45 17.75 -4.54 -7.01
N ILE A 46 18.48 -3.57 -6.51
CA ILE A 46 19.72 -3.71 -5.73
C ILE A 46 19.44 -3.17 -4.34
N LYS A 47 19.77 -3.96 -3.31
CA LYS A 47 19.41 -3.63 -1.92
C LYS A 47 19.92 -2.27 -1.49
N SER A 48 21.21 -1.96 -1.76
CA SER A 48 21.81 -0.67 -1.41
C SER A 48 21.10 0.52 -2.05
N ASP A 49 20.73 0.41 -3.34
CA ASP A 49 20.04 1.47 -4.07
C ASP A 49 18.64 1.71 -3.49
N VAL A 50 17.95 0.63 -3.11
CA VAL A 50 16.64 0.68 -2.46
C VAL A 50 16.74 1.34 -1.08
N GLU A 51 17.73 0.95 -0.26
CA GLU A 51 17.95 1.52 1.06
C GLU A 51 18.33 3.00 0.98
N GLU A 52 19.26 3.38 0.11
CA GLU A 52 19.68 4.79 -0.08
C GLU A 52 18.50 5.66 -0.53
N HIS A 53 17.64 5.16 -1.41
CA HIS A 53 16.51 5.91 -1.92
C HIS A 53 15.36 6.02 -0.90
N TYR A 54 14.98 4.91 -0.24
CA TYR A 54 13.75 4.88 0.54
C TYR A 54 13.92 5.21 2.01
N ILE A 55 15.05 4.90 2.65
CA ILE A 55 15.24 5.20 4.07
C ILE A 55 15.00 6.68 4.39
N PRO A 56 15.59 7.66 3.68
CA PRO A 56 15.36 9.06 3.99
C PRO A 56 13.91 9.49 3.74
N ARG A 57 13.26 8.97 2.69
CA ARG A 57 11.85 9.28 2.37
C ARG A 57 10.88 8.71 3.41
N LEU A 58 11.07 7.47 3.81
CA LEU A 58 10.23 6.81 4.80
C LEU A 58 10.39 7.42 6.19
N LYS A 59 11.59 7.88 6.57
CA LYS A 59 11.82 8.63 7.80
C LYS A 59 11.04 9.95 7.80
N GLU A 60 11.03 10.70 6.69
CA GLU A 60 10.26 11.92 6.59
C GLU A 60 8.74 11.64 6.58
N MET A 61 8.29 10.59 5.90
CA MET A 61 6.89 10.16 5.94
C MET A 61 6.46 9.79 7.37
N PHE A 62 7.31 9.11 8.12
CA PHE A 62 7.05 8.81 9.54
C PHE A 62 6.97 10.09 10.39
N ARG A 63 7.90 11.05 10.18
CA ARG A 63 7.94 12.31 10.91
C ARG A 63 6.65 13.11 10.75
N ILE A 64 6.17 13.28 9.51
CA ILE A 64 5.00 14.10 9.20
C ILE A 64 3.67 13.42 9.51
N LEU A 65 3.64 12.08 9.60
CA LEU A 65 2.43 11.33 9.90
C LEU A 65 2.00 11.60 11.34
N LYS A 66 0.71 11.87 11.56
CA LYS A 66 0.13 12.02 12.91
C LYS A 66 0.22 10.72 13.70
N ASP A 67 0.20 10.78 15.02
CA ASP A 67 0.18 9.57 15.87
C ASP A 67 -1.02 8.67 15.59
N THR A 68 -2.14 9.24 15.14
CA THR A 68 -3.32 8.49 14.69
C THR A 68 -3.29 8.13 13.20
N GLY A 69 -2.21 8.47 12.49
CA GLY A 69 -2.09 8.36 11.05
C GLY A 69 -1.71 6.96 10.56
N THR A 70 -1.98 6.74 9.29
CA THR A 70 -1.74 5.47 8.61
C THR A 70 -1.02 5.72 7.27
N ILE A 71 -0.08 4.84 6.93
CA ILE A 71 0.59 4.83 5.63
C ILE A 71 0.24 3.54 4.87
N TYR A 72 -0.02 3.67 3.58
CA TYR A 72 -0.12 2.59 2.62
C TYR A 72 0.98 2.74 1.58
N LEU A 73 1.78 1.70 1.39
CA LEU A 73 2.91 1.71 0.48
C LEU A 73 2.77 0.56 -0.52
N GLN A 74 2.48 0.90 -1.78
CA GLN A 74 2.27 -0.06 -2.87
C GLN A 74 3.55 -0.30 -3.64
N MET A 75 3.83 -1.55 -4.01
CA MET A 75 5.01 -1.95 -4.77
C MET A 75 4.90 -3.31 -5.46
N ASP A 76 5.79 -3.56 -6.43
CA ASP A 76 6.01 -4.88 -7.01
C ASP A 76 6.74 -5.81 -6.01
N THR A 77 6.54 -7.11 -6.17
CA THR A 77 7.17 -8.16 -5.36
C THR A 77 8.70 -8.24 -5.49
N LYS A 78 9.34 -7.44 -6.33
CA LYS A 78 10.79 -7.46 -6.53
C LYS A 78 11.58 -6.88 -5.36
N ILE A 79 11.04 -5.82 -4.74
CA ILE A 79 11.73 -5.07 -3.69
C ILE A 79 10.96 -5.07 -2.37
N ASN A 80 9.76 -5.64 -2.33
CA ASN A 80 8.88 -5.60 -1.16
C ASN A 80 9.55 -6.09 0.12
N HIS A 81 10.33 -7.17 0.04
CA HIS A 81 11.02 -7.76 1.19
C HIS A 81 12.05 -6.81 1.83
N TRP A 82 12.78 -5.98 1.03
CA TRP A 82 13.68 -4.96 1.58
C TRP A 82 12.89 -3.78 2.17
N ILE A 83 11.85 -3.33 1.44
CA ILE A 83 10.98 -2.26 1.93
C ILE A 83 10.29 -2.68 3.23
N ARG A 84 9.88 -3.95 3.38
CA ARG A 84 9.30 -4.46 4.62
C ARG A 84 10.28 -4.33 5.79
N CYS A 85 11.53 -4.73 5.63
CA CYS A 85 12.55 -4.58 6.66
C CYS A 85 12.77 -3.09 7.04
N ILE A 86 12.87 -2.20 6.04
CA ILE A 86 13.02 -0.76 6.28
C ILE A 86 11.81 -0.19 7.04
N MET A 87 10.60 -0.61 6.69
CA MET A 87 9.37 -0.17 7.37
C MET A 87 9.32 -0.68 8.80
N ASP A 88 9.70 -1.94 9.05
CA ASP A 88 9.77 -2.50 10.41
C ASP A 88 10.78 -1.74 11.29
N ASP A 89 11.94 -1.33 10.71
CA ASP A 89 12.96 -0.55 11.43
C ASP A 89 12.50 0.90 11.74
N ILE A 90 11.70 1.53 10.86
CA ILE A 90 11.29 2.93 11.01
C ILE A 90 9.98 3.06 11.78
N PHE A 91 8.97 2.25 11.43
CA PHE A 91 7.62 2.32 12.02
C PHE A 91 7.47 1.39 13.23
N GLY A 92 8.32 0.38 13.37
CA GLY A 92 8.21 -0.70 14.33
C GLY A 92 7.44 -1.90 13.76
N TYR A 93 7.96 -3.10 14.01
CA TYR A 93 7.38 -4.36 13.56
C TYR A 93 5.90 -4.52 13.99
N ASP A 94 5.59 -4.18 15.25
CA ASP A 94 4.24 -4.30 15.82
C ASP A 94 3.23 -3.30 15.23
N ASN A 95 3.69 -2.27 14.53
CA ASN A 95 2.86 -1.28 13.86
C ASN A 95 2.44 -1.66 12.45
N MET A 96 2.92 -2.80 11.94
CA MET A 96 2.38 -3.37 10.73
C MET A 96 0.96 -3.87 10.96
N ARG A 97 0.01 -3.37 10.18
CA ARG A 97 -1.41 -3.72 10.31
C ARG A 97 -1.85 -4.76 9.29
N ASN A 98 -1.40 -4.63 8.05
CA ASN A 98 -1.72 -5.58 6.99
C ASN A 98 -0.63 -5.62 5.92
N GLU A 99 -0.44 -6.79 5.35
CA GLU A 99 0.11 -6.99 4.01
C GLU A 99 -1.09 -7.28 3.09
N ILE A 100 -1.41 -6.32 2.22
CA ILE A 100 -2.54 -6.40 1.33
C ILE A 100 -2.03 -6.89 -0.03
N ILE A 101 -2.67 -7.93 -0.55
CA ILE A 101 -2.44 -8.47 -1.89
C ILE A 101 -3.44 -7.81 -2.84
N TRP A 102 -3.00 -6.91 -3.69
CA TRP A 102 -3.82 -6.42 -4.76
C TRP A 102 -3.70 -7.35 -5.98
N PHE A 103 -4.66 -8.25 -6.10
CA PHE A 103 -4.73 -9.20 -7.21
C PHE A 103 -5.48 -8.60 -8.41
N TYR A 104 -4.89 -8.75 -9.59
CA TYR A 104 -5.47 -8.34 -10.86
C TYR A 104 -5.39 -9.47 -11.89
N ASN A 105 -6.48 -9.66 -12.67
CA ASN A 105 -6.59 -10.75 -13.61
C ASN A 105 -6.04 -10.35 -14.99
N THR A 106 -4.72 -10.50 -15.18
CA THR A 106 -4.06 -10.29 -16.47
C THR A 106 -3.62 -11.62 -17.08
N ALA A 107 -3.60 -11.71 -18.40
CA ALA A 107 -3.12 -12.93 -19.08
C ALA A 107 -1.64 -13.19 -18.75
N PRO A 108 -1.27 -14.41 -18.33
CA PRO A 108 0.12 -14.73 -18.05
C PRO A 108 0.92 -14.76 -19.36
N ARG A 109 2.07 -14.07 -19.38
CA ARG A 109 2.97 -14.03 -20.53
C ARG A 109 4.13 -15.03 -20.44
N LYS A 110 4.32 -15.67 -19.29
CA LYS A 110 5.41 -16.61 -19.06
C LYS A 110 4.96 -18.05 -19.26
N LYS A 111 5.83 -18.86 -19.89
CA LYS A 111 5.57 -20.29 -20.15
C LYS A 111 6.21 -21.21 -19.10
N LEU A 112 7.24 -20.75 -18.38
CA LEU A 112 8.05 -21.57 -17.47
C LEU A 112 7.86 -21.19 -15.99
N ASP A 113 7.09 -20.14 -15.70
CA ASP A 113 6.84 -19.65 -14.33
C ASP A 113 5.36 -19.36 -14.14
N PHE A 114 4.93 -19.31 -12.89
CA PHE A 114 3.64 -18.73 -12.54
C PHE A 114 3.58 -17.25 -12.95
N GLY A 115 2.44 -16.84 -13.54
CA GLY A 115 2.22 -15.43 -13.89
C GLY A 115 2.14 -14.55 -12.65
N LYS A 116 2.92 -13.48 -12.60
CA LYS A 116 2.77 -12.45 -11.56
C LYS A 116 1.51 -11.65 -11.85
N ARG A 117 0.59 -11.62 -10.90
CA ARG A 117 -0.73 -11.01 -11.03
C ARG A 117 -1.15 -10.25 -9.79
N HIS A 118 -0.19 -9.72 -9.05
CA HIS A 118 -0.49 -8.92 -7.87
C HIS A 118 0.64 -7.96 -7.55
N ASP A 119 0.27 -6.89 -6.89
CA ASP A 119 1.15 -6.00 -6.16
C ASP A 119 0.95 -6.20 -4.66
N ILE A 120 1.91 -5.77 -3.88
CA ILE A 120 1.87 -5.76 -2.42
C ILE A 120 1.62 -4.33 -1.95
N ILE A 121 0.72 -4.18 -0.98
CA ILE A 121 0.50 -2.91 -0.28
C ILE A 121 0.74 -3.15 1.22
N TYR A 122 1.80 -2.56 1.77
CA TYR A 122 2.01 -2.56 3.21
C TYR A 122 1.22 -1.46 3.87
N ARG A 123 0.47 -1.80 4.91
CA ARG A 123 -0.24 -0.85 5.76
C ARG A 123 0.41 -0.81 7.14
N TYR A 124 0.93 0.35 7.50
CA TYR A 124 1.45 0.64 8.84
C TYR A 124 0.70 1.79 9.47
N SER A 125 0.55 1.75 10.78
CA SER A 125 0.15 2.92 11.57
C SER A 125 1.39 3.51 12.27
N LYS A 126 1.33 4.78 12.66
CA LYS A 126 2.42 5.38 13.42
C LYS A 126 2.47 4.88 14.84
N THR A 127 1.30 4.68 15.46
CA THR A 127 1.14 4.14 16.81
C THR A 127 -0.05 3.17 16.87
N ASP A 128 -0.32 2.57 18.02
CA ASP A 128 -1.52 1.74 18.25
C ASP A 128 -2.83 2.54 18.27
N ASN A 129 -2.76 3.86 18.46
CA ASN A 129 -3.93 4.75 18.47
C ASN A 129 -4.28 5.26 17.07
N TYR A 130 -4.40 4.36 16.08
CA TYR A 130 -4.70 4.74 14.72
C TYR A 130 -6.19 4.75 14.41
N LYS A 131 -6.59 5.60 13.43
CA LYS A 131 -7.95 5.64 12.90
C LYS A 131 -8.11 4.58 11.81
N PHE A 132 -9.18 3.80 11.91
CA PHE A 132 -9.54 2.82 10.89
C PHE A 132 -11.06 2.80 10.67
N ASN A 133 -11.48 3.05 9.43
CA ASN A 133 -12.87 2.93 9.01
C ASN A 133 -13.00 1.64 8.20
N PRO A 134 -13.56 0.57 8.75
CA PRO A 134 -13.62 -0.71 8.06
C PRO A 134 -14.54 -0.65 6.84
N VAL A 135 -14.03 -1.05 5.69
CA VAL A 135 -14.86 -1.33 4.52
C VAL A 135 -15.50 -2.71 4.70
N ARG A 136 -16.78 -2.82 4.40
CA ARG A 136 -17.55 -4.06 4.59
C ARG A 136 -18.10 -4.58 3.29
N GLU A 137 -18.29 -5.90 3.23
CA GLU A 137 -18.95 -6.59 2.14
C GLU A 137 -20.05 -7.51 2.68
N PRO A 138 -21.08 -7.83 1.90
CA PRO A 138 -22.12 -8.77 2.33
C PRO A 138 -21.53 -10.13 2.71
N TYR A 139 -22.15 -10.80 3.67
CA TYR A 139 -21.82 -12.17 3.97
C TYR A 139 -22.14 -13.09 2.79
N SER A 140 -21.26 -14.06 2.50
CA SER A 140 -21.52 -15.03 1.47
C SER A 140 -22.71 -15.94 1.89
N LEU A 141 -23.50 -16.37 0.90
CA LEU A 141 -24.62 -17.32 1.13
C LEU A 141 -24.14 -18.69 1.65
N SER A 142 -22.87 -19.02 1.48
CA SER A 142 -22.22 -20.26 1.94
C SER A 142 -21.66 -20.17 3.35
N ALA A 143 -21.86 -19.05 4.07
CA ALA A 143 -21.44 -18.96 5.48
C ALA A 143 -22.09 -20.08 6.29
N PRO A 144 -21.36 -20.77 7.18
CA PRO A 144 -21.90 -21.91 7.94
C PRO A 144 -23.17 -21.51 8.68
N ARG A 145 -24.27 -22.23 8.41
CA ARG A 145 -25.53 -22.09 9.12
C ARG A 145 -25.36 -22.76 10.49
N GLY A 146 -25.32 -22.02 11.58
CA GLY A 146 -25.31 -22.64 12.91
C GLY A 146 -24.73 -21.85 14.06
N TYR A 147 -24.11 -20.71 13.81
CA TYR A 147 -23.77 -19.78 14.89
C TYR A 147 -24.95 -18.87 15.18
N GLU A 148 -25.20 -18.59 16.47
CA GLU A 148 -26.19 -17.61 16.91
C GLU A 148 -25.91 -16.29 16.20
N LYS A 149 -26.71 -16.01 15.16
CA LYS A 149 -26.43 -14.99 14.14
C LYS A 149 -26.30 -13.58 14.71
N GLU A 150 -27.10 -13.26 15.72
CA GLU A 150 -27.23 -11.89 16.23
C GLU A 150 -26.00 -11.36 16.99
N LYS A 151 -25.21 -12.24 17.60
CA LYS A 151 -24.05 -11.81 18.43
C LYS A 151 -22.77 -11.51 17.63
N TYR A 152 -22.64 -12.09 16.44
CA TYR A 152 -21.39 -12.05 15.65
C TYR A 152 -21.52 -11.38 14.28
N TYR A 153 -22.75 -11.06 13.84
CA TYR A 153 -23.00 -10.53 12.52
C TYR A 153 -23.27 -9.03 12.58
N HIS A 154 -22.40 -8.25 11.97
CA HIS A 154 -22.64 -6.83 11.78
C HIS A 154 -23.70 -6.64 10.68
N PRO A 155 -24.70 -5.71 10.85
CA PRO A 155 -25.78 -5.52 9.87
C PRO A 155 -25.28 -5.13 8.47
N GLU A 156 -24.16 -4.42 8.38
CA GLU A 156 -23.57 -4.00 7.10
C GLU A 156 -22.64 -5.05 6.47
N GLY A 157 -22.50 -6.24 7.05
CA GLY A 157 -21.66 -7.30 6.54
C GLY A 157 -20.31 -7.44 7.28
N LYS A 158 -19.45 -8.29 6.75
CA LYS A 158 -18.10 -8.53 7.28
C LYS A 158 -17.08 -7.51 6.75
N VAL A 159 -16.04 -7.25 7.53
CA VAL A 159 -14.89 -6.47 7.05
C VAL A 159 -14.23 -7.23 5.91
N ILE A 160 -13.86 -6.51 4.83
CA ILE A 160 -13.13 -7.11 3.70
C ILE A 160 -11.79 -7.68 4.17
N GLY A 161 -11.35 -8.75 3.50
CA GLY A 161 -10.01 -9.32 3.73
C GLY A 161 -8.90 -8.48 3.13
N ASP A 162 -7.69 -8.93 3.31
CA ASP A 162 -6.46 -8.31 2.79
C ASP A 162 -6.05 -8.83 1.41
N VAL A 163 -6.89 -9.62 0.75
CA VAL A 163 -6.75 -9.94 -0.68
C VAL A 163 -7.80 -9.18 -1.47
N TRP A 164 -7.36 -8.15 -2.20
CA TRP A 164 -8.23 -7.28 -2.98
C TRP A 164 -8.19 -7.68 -4.45
N GLN A 165 -9.33 -8.09 -4.97
CA GLN A 165 -9.46 -8.42 -6.38
C GLN A 165 -10.05 -7.23 -7.12
N MET A 166 -9.20 -6.46 -7.79
CA MET A 166 -9.59 -5.31 -8.60
C MET A 166 -8.86 -5.36 -9.93
N ASN A 167 -9.57 -5.17 -11.03
CA ASN A 167 -8.95 -5.12 -12.34
C ASN A 167 -8.15 -3.82 -12.52
N ILE A 168 -7.02 -3.91 -13.21
CA ILE A 168 -6.28 -2.72 -13.66
C ILE A 168 -7.15 -2.05 -14.73
N LEU A 169 -7.33 -0.73 -14.62
CA LEU A 169 -7.95 0.05 -15.68
C LEU A 169 -7.08 -0.06 -16.94
N GLY A 170 -7.65 -0.64 -17.99
CA GLY A 170 -6.94 -0.77 -19.27
C GLY A 170 -6.84 0.59 -19.99
N GLN A 171 -5.87 0.73 -20.86
CA GLN A 171 -5.72 1.94 -21.70
C GLN A 171 -6.96 2.23 -22.57
N ASN A 172 -7.88 1.27 -22.70
CA ASN A 172 -9.12 1.39 -23.47
C ASN A 172 -10.34 1.84 -22.62
N ASP A 173 -10.22 1.95 -21.29
CA ASP A 173 -11.28 2.45 -20.43
C ASP A 173 -11.37 4.00 -20.43
N LYS A 174 -10.98 4.63 -21.55
CA LYS A 174 -11.18 6.05 -21.82
C LYS A 174 -12.66 6.31 -22.13
N LYS A 175 -13.53 6.06 -21.15
CA LYS A 175 -14.90 6.54 -21.13
C LYS A 175 -15.21 7.02 -19.72
N GLU A 176 -14.77 8.23 -19.48
CA GLU A 176 -15.49 9.24 -18.69
C GLU A 176 -14.85 10.60 -18.91
#